data_d00be4a8c164c5d9aafe1f8760035443
#
_entry.id   d00be4a8c164c5d9aafe1f8760035443
#
_cell.length_a   1.000
_cell.length_b   1.000
_cell.length_c   1.000
_cell.angle_alpha   90.00
_cell.angle_beta   90.00
_cell.angle_gamma   90.00
#
_symmetry.space_group_name_H-M   'P 1'
#
loop_
_entity.id
_entity.type
_entity.pdbx_description
1 polymer ?
#
loop_
_entity_poly.entity_id
_entity_poly.type
_entity_poly.pdbx_seq_one_letter_code
_entity_poly.pdbx_strand_id
1 'polypeptide(L)'
;ALPILLVFAFLTKCDFHIGYKDFKTIFGLSLLRALTSFSLVIAYQNIASGVASIIHFMYPLAVAVTMAVFFREKKSIVTFAAIVLSLVGASLLSSGNIEYNGGNRMMGLIAACISVFSYAGYIIGIRKTRAVEVNSTVLTCYVMGLGALFFLLGGLFYDEGVRLETNVITWL
;
A
#
# COMPACT_ATOMS: atom_id res chain seq x y z
N ALA A 1 -2.04 14.18 3.05
CA ALA A 1 -2.66 13.77 1.77
C ALA A 1 -4.20 13.85 1.84
N LEU A 2 -4.88 13.31 2.86
CA LEU A 2 -6.35 13.23 2.93
C LEU A 2 -7.05 14.60 2.88
N PRO A 3 -6.61 15.66 3.60
CA PRO A 3 -7.22 16.98 3.51
C PRO A 3 -7.14 17.58 2.10
N ILE A 4 -6.00 17.40 1.43
CA ILE A 4 -5.78 17.90 0.06
C ILE A 4 -6.73 17.20 -0.93
N LEU A 5 -6.89 15.89 -0.79
CA LEU A 5 -7.80 15.10 -1.61
C LEU A 5 -9.26 15.51 -1.39
N LEU A 6 -9.66 15.77 -0.14
CA LEU A 6 -11.01 16.24 0.18
C LEU A 6 -11.28 17.62 -0.44
N VAL A 7 -10.33 18.55 -0.34
CA VAL A 7 -10.43 19.87 -0.98
C VAL A 7 -10.55 19.71 -2.50
N PHE A 8 -9.71 18.87 -3.11
CA PHE A 8 -9.75 18.61 -4.55
C PHE A 8 -11.08 17.98 -4.98
N ALA A 9 -11.57 16.98 -4.23
CA ALA A 9 -12.86 16.35 -4.49
C ALA A 9 -14.03 17.34 -4.38
N PHE A 10 -13.97 18.26 -3.43
CA PHE A 10 -14.97 19.33 -3.26
C PHE A 10 -14.91 20.33 -4.44
N LEU A 11 -13.72 20.75 -4.85
CA LEU A 11 -13.53 21.67 -5.98
C LEU A 11 -14.00 21.06 -7.32
N THR A 12 -13.78 19.76 -7.51
CA THR A 12 -14.18 19.02 -8.72
C THR A 12 -15.64 18.57 -8.67
N LYS A 13 -16.40 18.91 -7.62
CA LYS A 13 -17.82 18.52 -7.43
C LYS A 13 -18.02 17.02 -7.65
N CYS A 14 -17.11 16.19 -7.15
CA CYS A 14 -17.24 14.74 -7.27
C CYS A 14 -18.48 14.28 -6.49
N ASP A 15 -19.28 13.42 -7.12
CA ASP A 15 -20.40 12.77 -6.45
C ASP A 15 -19.86 11.64 -5.55
N PHE A 16 -20.07 11.78 -4.24
CA PHE A 16 -19.69 10.78 -3.23
C PHE A 16 -20.75 9.69 -3.06
N HIS A 17 -21.80 9.72 -3.87
CA HIS A 17 -22.85 8.70 -3.77
C HIS A 17 -22.36 7.37 -4.32
N ILE A 18 -22.15 6.40 -3.41
CA ILE A 18 -21.64 5.06 -3.74
C ILE A 18 -22.73 4.03 -3.42
N GLY A 19 -22.99 3.13 -4.38
CA GLY A 19 -23.90 2.01 -4.18
C GLY A 19 -23.38 1.03 -3.12
N TYR A 20 -24.29 0.34 -2.42
CA TYR A 20 -23.92 -0.62 -1.38
C TYR A 20 -22.96 -1.72 -1.86
N LYS A 21 -23.08 -2.15 -3.11
CA LYS A 21 -22.18 -3.15 -3.72
C LYS A 21 -20.78 -2.59 -3.94
N ASP A 22 -20.69 -1.33 -4.34
CA ASP A 22 -19.41 -0.66 -4.59
C ASP A 22 -18.71 -0.36 -3.26
N PHE A 23 -19.48 0.02 -2.23
CA PHE A 23 -18.96 0.21 -0.88
C PHE A 23 -18.32 -1.07 -0.31
N LYS A 24 -18.95 -2.24 -0.46
CA LYS A 24 -18.35 -3.52 -0.04
C LYS A 24 -17.01 -3.79 -0.74
N THR A 25 -16.95 -3.51 -2.03
CA THR A 25 -15.72 -3.67 -2.81
C THR A 25 -14.63 -2.72 -2.31
N ILE A 26 -14.96 -1.45 -2.13
CA ILE A 26 -14.04 -0.43 -1.63
C ILE A 26 -13.57 -0.77 -0.22
N PHE A 27 -14.45 -1.24 0.65
CA PHE A 27 -14.10 -1.68 2.00
C PHE A 27 -13.08 -2.83 1.98
N GLY A 28 -13.30 -3.85 1.14
CA GLY A 28 -12.33 -4.95 0.96
C GLY A 28 -10.97 -4.48 0.44
N LEU A 29 -10.97 -3.55 -0.53
CA LEU A 29 -9.75 -2.94 -1.05
C LEU A 29 -9.03 -2.10 0.00
N SER A 30 -9.77 -1.36 0.83
CA SER A 30 -9.22 -0.58 1.93
C SER A 30 -8.58 -1.47 3.00
N LEU A 31 -9.18 -2.64 3.26
CA LEU A 31 -8.61 -3.63 4.18
C LEU A 31 -7.29 -4.19 3.65
N LEU A 32 -7.22 -4.56 2.36
CA LEU A 32 -5.96 -5.00 1.73
C LEU A 32 -4.90 -3.90 1.77
N ARG A 33 -5.29 -2.65 1.55
CA ARG A 33 -4.38 -1.51 1.62
C ARG A 33 -3.88 -1.27 3.04
N ALA A 34 -4.75 -1.36 4.05
CA ALA A 34 -4.39 -1.27 5.46
C ALA A 34 -3.45 -2.41 5.87
N LEU A 35 -3.78 -3.66 5.49
CA LEU A 35 -2.93 -4.83 5.74
C LEU A 35 -1.53 -4.64 5.14
N THR A 36 -1.42 -4.10 3.93
CA THR A 36 -0.15 -3.75 3.31
C THR A 36 0.66 -2.80 4.20
N SER A 37 0.03 -1.74 4.67
CA SER A 37 0.70 -0.72 5.48
C SER A 37 1.13 -1.26 6.84
N PHE A 38 0.28 -2.02 7.53
CA PHE A 38 0.63 -2.68 8.80
C PHE A 38 1.79 -3.67 8.63
N SER A 39 1.73 -4.52 7.61
CA SER A 39 2.80 -5.48 7.32
C SER A 39 4.12 -4.78 7.02
N LEU A 40 4.07 -3.66 6.30
CA LEU A 40 5.27 -2.89 5.98
C LEU A 40 5.87 -2.21 7.22
N VAL A 41 5.05 -1.70 8.12
CA VAL A 41 5.52 -1.15 9.43
C VAL A 41 6.22 -2.23 10.23
N ILE A 42 5.62 -3.43 10.35
CA ILE A 42 6.25 -4.57 11.04
C ILE A 42 7.58 -4.95 10.36
N ALA A 43 7.63 -4.94 9.02
CA ALA A 43 8.87 -5.21 8.30
C ALA A 43 9.96 -4.20 8.65
N TYR A 44 9.66 -2.90 8.64
CA TYR A 44 10.62 -1.83 8.97
C TYR A 44 11.11 -1.88 10.43
N GLN A 45 10.31 -2.38 11.36
CA GLN A 45 10.73 -2.58 12.75
C GLN A 45 11.71 -3.75 12.93
N ASN A 46 11.69 -4.74 12.04
CA ASN A 46 12.39 -5.99 12.20
C ASN A 46 13.55 -6.21 11.22
N ILE A 47 13.58 -5.52 10.08
CA ILE A 47 14.66 -5.56 9.10
C ILE A 47 15.02 -4.16 8.62
N ALA A 48 16.19 -4.02 8.02
CA ALA A 48 16.61 -2.75 7.43
C ALA A 48 15.56 -2.21 6.46
N SER A 49 15.22 -0.93 6.58
CA SER A 49 14.16 -0.28 5.78
C SER A 49 14.40 -0.42 4.27
N GLY A 50 15.67 -0.38 3.84
CA GLY A 50 16.06 -0.61 2.45
C GLY A 50 15.68 -2.01 1.97
N VAL A 51 15.95 -3.06 2.76
CA VAL A 51 15.61 -4.45 2.42
C VAL A 51 14.09 -4.63 2.35
N ALA A 52 13.36 -4.11 3.34
CA ALA A 52 11.90 -4.16 3.34
C ALA A 52 11.30 -3.46 2.10
N SER A 53 11.86 -2.30 1.73
CA SER A 53 11.42 -1.54 0.56
C SER A 53 11.70 -2.28 -0.75
N ILE A 54 12.88 -2.90 -0.92
CA ILE A 54 13.21 -3.70 -2.11
C ILE A 54 12.20 -4.84 -2.26
N ILE A 55 11.94 -5.58 -1.17
CA ILE A 55 10.96 -6.67 -1.20
C ILE A 55 9.58 -6.12 -1.56
N HIS A 56 9.14 -5.04 -0.93
CA HIS A 56 7.83 -4.44 -1.22
C HIS A 56 7.71 -4.02 -2.70
N PHE A 57 8.74 -3.42 -3.28
CA PHE A 57 8.76 -3.02 -4.69
C PHE A 57 8.69 -4.19 -5.68
N MET A 58 8.72 -5.43 -5.22
CA MET A 58 8.39 -6.60 -6.05
C MET A 58 6.90 -6.74 -6.35
N TYR A 59 6.02 -5.93 -5.76
CA TYR A 59 4.57 -6.02 -6.01
C TYR A 59 4.18 -5.90 -7.50
N PRO A 60 4.84 -5.10 -8.37
CA PRO A 60 4.47 -5.05 -9.79
C PRO A 60 4.75 -6.38 -10.50
N LEU A 61 5.81 -7.10 -10.06
CA LEU A 61 6.08 -8.45 -10.56
C LEU A 61 4.97 -9.41 -10.11
N ALA A 62 4.57 -9.37 -8.84
CA ALA A 62 3.48 -10.19 -8.32
C ALA A 62 2.16 -9.91 -9.07
N VAL A 63 1.84 -8.63 -9.34
CA VAL A 63 0.69 -8.25 -10.17
C VAL A 63 0.82 -8.82 -11.58
N ALA A 64 1.97 -8.66 -12.23
CA ALA A 64 2.18 -9.12 -13.61
C ALA A 64 2.03 -10.65 -13.71
N VAL A 65 2.62 -11.40 -12.78
CA VAL A 65 2.52 -12.87 -12.75
C VAL A 65 1.07 -13.29 -12.51
N THR A 66 0.39 -12.71 -11.52
CA THR A 66 -1.01 -13.04 -11.22
C THR A 66 -1.92 -12.75 -12.41
N MET A 67 -1.75 -11.61 -13.07
CA MET A 67 -2.53 -11.24 -14.25
C MET A 67 -2.26 -12.17 -15.45
N ALA A 68 -1.02 -12.62 -15.63
CA ALA A 68 -0.69 -13.57 -16.68
C ALA A 68 -1.25 -14.97 -16.40
N VAL A 69 -1.14 -15.47 -15.17
CA VAL A 69 -1.55 -16.83 -14.80
C VAL A 69 -3.06 -16.95 -14.68
N PHE A 70 -3.71 -16.07 -13.90
CA PHE A 70 -5.15 -16.18 -13.60
C PHE A 70 -6.05 -15.52 -14.63
N PHE A 71 -5.59 -14.44 -15.25
CA PHE A 71 -6.41 -13.68 -16.22
C PHE A 71 -5.93 -13.86 -17.66
N ARG A 72 -4.88 -14.66 -17.89
CA ARG A 72 -4.30 -14.96 -19.22
C ARG A 72 -3.99 -13.71 -20.05
N GLU A 73 -3.68 -12.60 -19.38
CA GLU A 73 -3.30 -11.38 -20.06
C GLU A 73 -1.88 -11.50 -20.62
N LYS A 74 -1.73 -11.25 -21.93
CA LYS A 74 -0.41 -11.17 -22.57
C LYS A 74 0.30 -9.92 -22.05
N LYS A 75 1.46 -10.09 -21.43
CA LYS A 75 2.31 -8.97 -20.99
C LYS A 75 3.33 -8.62 -22.07
N SER A 76 3.52 -7.33 -22.26
CA SER A 76 4.57 -6.83 -23.15
C SER A 76 5.94 -7.05 -22.51
N ILE A 77 6.94 -7.36 -23.34
CA ILE A 77 8.35 -7.42 -22.92
C ILE A 77 8.82 -6.09 -22.30
N VAL A 78 8.23 -4.98 -22.76
CA VAL A 78 8.46 -3.65 -22.21
C VAL A 78 8.03 -3.54 -20.74
N THR A 79 6.89 -4.14 -20.38
CA THR A 79 6.42 -4.18 -18.99
C THR A 79 7.40 -4.96 -18.11
N PHE A 80 7.92 -6.09 -18.59
CA PHE A 80 8.91 -6.89 -17.88
C PHE A 80 10.22 -6.11 -17.69
N ALA A 81 10.72 -5.49 -18.74
CA ALA A 81 11.92 -4.65 -18.69
C ALA A 81 11.77 -3.48 -17.70
N ALA A 82 10.61 -2.81 -17.68
CA ALA A 82 10.32 -1.73 -16.75
C ALA A 82 10.31 -2.21 -15.29
N ILE A 83 9.76 -3.40 -15.01
CA ILE A 83 9.79 -4.00 -13.67
C ILE A 83 11.22 -4.28 -13.23
N VAL A 84 12.04 -4.92 -14.10
CA VAL A 84 13.43 -5.22 -13.80
C VAL A 84 14.21 -3.94 -13.52
N LEU A 85 14.04 -2.92 -14.35
CA LEU A 85 14.72 -1.63 -14.20
C LEU A 85 14.33 -0.94 -12.89
N SER A 86 13.07 -0.99 -12.50
CA SER A 86 12.61 -0.39 -11.23
C SER A 86 13.15 -1.15 -10.02
N LEU A 87 13.28 -2.48 -10.09
CA LEU A 87 13.92 -3.29 -9.04
C LEU A 87 15.41 -2.98 -8.90
N VAL A 88 16.11 -2.84 -10.01
CA VAL A 88 17.53 -2.44 -10.01
C VAL A 88 17.68 -1.03 -9.40
N GLY A 89 16.86 -0.08 -9.80
CA GLY A 89 16.87 1.27 -9.23
C GLY A 89 16.60 1.28 -7.71
N ALA A 90 15.62 0.52 -7.25
CA ALA A 90 15.31 0.37 -5.84
C ALA A 90 16.48 -0.27 -5.06
N SER A 91 17.12 -1.29 -5.64
CA SER A 91 18.29 -1.97 -5.03
C SER A 91 19.49 -1.03 -4.89
N LEU A 92 19.78 -0.23 -5.91
CA LEU A 92 20.85 0.76 -5.87
C LEU A 92 20.60 1.83 -4.83
N LEU A 93 19.38 2.32 -4.71
CA LEU A 93 19.00 3.31 -3.71
C LEU A 93 19.09 2.77 -2.28
N SER A 94 18.82 1.48 -2.09
CA SER A 94 18.87 0.80 -0.78
C SER A 94 20.26 0.30 -0.39
N SER A 95 21.26 0.36 -1.26
CA SER A 95 22.62 -0.13 -1.00
C SER A 95 23.42 0.73 -0.02
N GLY A 96 22.88 1.89 0.39
CA GLY A 96 23.46 2.72 1.45
C GLY A 96 23.12 2.17 2.82
N ASN A 97 24.11 2.05 3.72
CA ASN A 97 24.04 1.68 5.13
C ASN A 97 22.87 0.76 5.52
N ILE A 98 23.12 -0.54 5.52
CA ILE A 98 22.19 -1.55 6.06
C ILE A 98 22.32 -1.51 7.58
N GLU A 99 21.66 -0.55 8.23
CA GLU A 99 21.48 -0.58 9.68
C GLU A 99 20.48 -1.69 10.03
N TYR A 100 20.96 -2.68 10.76
CA TYR A 100 20.15 -3.78 11.27
C TYR A 100 19.52 -3.36 12.60
N ASN A 101 18.20 -3.23 12.65
CA ASN A 101 17.45 -2.77 13.82
C ASN A 101 17.34 -3.80 14.96
N GLY A 102 18.09 -4.92 14.92
CA GLY A 102 18.10 -5.90 16.01
C GLY A 102 16.80 -6.72 16.19
N GLY A 103 15.80 -6.54 15.32
CA GLY A 103 14.53 -7.22 15.39
C GLY A 103 14.56 -8.69 14.87
N ASN A 104 13.42 -9.35 14.88
CA ASN A 104 13.29 -10.72 14.37
C ASN A 104 13.29 -10.72 12.83
N ARG A 105 14.44 -11.08 12.24
CA ARG A 105 14.65 -11.10 10.78
C ARG A 105 13.59 -11.92 10.04
N MET A 106 13.21 -13.09 10.57
CA MET A 106 12.22 -13.95 9.92
C MET A 106 10.84 -13.27 9.90
N MET A 107 10.45 -12.66 11.01
CA MET A 107 9.19 -11.91 11.12
C MET A 107 9.15 -10.72 10.14
N GLY A 108 10.25 -9.98 10.02
CA GLY A 108 10.38 -8.86 9.09
C GLY A 108 10.26 -9.30 7.63
N LEU A 109 10.91 -10.41 7.24
CA LEU A 109 10.82 -10.95 5.88
C LEU A 109 9.41 -11.44 5.55
N ILE A 110 8.76 -12.16 6.46
CA ILE A 110 7.39 -12.64 6.28
C ILE A 110 6.44 -11.45 6.13
N ALA A 111 6.57 -10.44 6.98
CA ALA A 111 5.75 -9.23 6.91
C ALA A 111 5.96 -8.47 5.59
N ALA A 112 7.20 -8.35 5.12
CA ALA A 112 7.50 -7.75 3.82
C ALA A 112 6.84 -8.53 2.67
N CYS A 113 6.89 -9.87 2.67
CA CYS A 113 6.21 -10.70 1.68
C CYS A 113 4.69 -10.52 1.73
N ILE A 114 4.09 -10.50 2.92
CA ILE A 114 2.65 -10.25 3.08
C ILE A 114 2.28 -8.89 2.46
N SER A 115 3.10 -7.86 2.66
CA SER A 115 2.87 -6.53 2.07
C SER A 115 2.83 -6.56 0.54
N VAL A 116 3.70 -7.36 -0.10
CA VAL A 116 3.73 -7.53 -1.57
C VAL A 116 2.43 -8.12 -2.08
N PHE A 117 1.99 -9.25 -1.50
CA PHE A 117 0.79 -9.95 -1.96
C PHE A 117 -0.48 -9.15 -1.65
N SER A 118 -0.57 -8.52 -0.49
CA SER A 118 -1.71 -7.66 -0.13
C SER A 118 -1.83 -6.47 -1.08
N TYR A 119 -0.71 -5.82 -1.40
CA TYR A 119 -0.72 -4.70 -2.33
C TYR A 119 -1.00 -5.13 -3.77
N ALA A 120 -0.45 -6.26 -4.20
CA ALA A 120 -0.77 -6.85 -5.50
C ALA A 120 -2.27 -7.16 -5.60
N GLY A 121 -2.85 -7.76 -4.57
CA GLY A 121 -4.28 -8.01 -4.48
C GLY A 121 -5.12 -6.74 -4.55
N TYR A 122 -4.70 -5.67 -3.86
CA TYR A 122 -5.32 -4.35 -3.94
C TYR A 122 -5.32 -3.79 -5.38
N ILE A 123 -4.17 -3.80 -6.06
CA ILE A 123 -4.05 -3.30 -7.44
C ILE A 123 -4.89 -4.13 -8.42
N ILE A 124 -4.87 -5.46 -8.29
CA ILE A 124 -5.69 -6.35 -9.11
C ILE A 124 -7.18 -6.13 -8.81
N GLY A 125 -7.52 -5.97 -7.54
CA GLY A 125 -8.87 -5.68 -7.11
C GLY A 125 -9.43 -4.40 -7.73
N ILE A 126 -8.68 -3.29 -7.75
CA ILE A 126 -9.09 -2.07 -8.43
C ILE A 126 -9.37 -2.32 -9.91
N ARG A 127 -8.50 -3.09 -10.60
CA ARG A 127 -8.61 -3.32 -12.05
C ARG A 127 -9.72 -4.28 -12.46
N LYS A 128 -10.06 -5.24 -11.59
CA LYS A 128 -10.94 -6.36 -11.95
C LYS A 128 -12.29 -6.34 -11.23
N THR A 129 -12.53 -5.33 -10.40
CA THR A 129 -13.81 -5.16 -9.71
C THR A 129 -14.51 -3.88 -10.15
N ARG A 130 -15.72 -3.67 -9.64
CA ARG A 130 -16.52 -2.46 -9.89
C ARG A 130 -15.83 -1.17 -9.44
N ALA A 131 -14.76 -1.26 -8.65
CA ALA A 131 -13.97 -0.10 -8.25
C ALA A 131 -13.38 0.67 -9.46
N VAL A 132 -13.21 0.02 -10.62
CA VAL A 132 -12.76 0.67 -11.85
C VAL A 132 -13.79 1.68 -12.41
N GLU A 133 -15.07 1.47 -12.11
CA GLU A 133 -16.17 2.35 -12.55
C GLU A 133 -16.33 3.58 -11.66
N VAL A 134 -15.79 3.54 -10.44
CA VAL A 134 -15.85 4.63 -9.47
C VAL A 134 -14.83 5.70 -9.83
N ASN A 135 -15.22 6.98 -9.69
CA ASN A 135 -14.29 8.10 -9.89
C ASN A 135 -13.03 7.91 -9.03
N SER A 136 -11.86 7.99 -9.66
CA SER A 136 -10.56 7.71 -9.03
C SER A 136 -10.31 8.56 -7.78
N THR A 137 -10.75 9.83 -7.76
CA THR A 137 -10.63 10.72 -6.60
C THR A 137 -11.48 10.24 -5.44
N VAL A 138 -12.74 9.86 -5.72
CA VAL A 138 -13.68 9.35 -4.73
C VAL A 138 -13.17 8.03 -4.16
N LEU A 139 -12.76 7.09 -5.02
CA LEU A 139 -12.15 5.82 -4.62
C LEU A 139 -10.96 6.04 -3.68
N THR A 140 -10.05 6.95 -4.05
CA THR A 140 -8.86 7.25 -3.24
C THR A 140 -9.23 7.87 -1.90
N CYS A 141 -10.21 8.79 -1.85
CA CYS A 141 -10.69 9.37 -0.59
C CYS A 141 -11.26 8.29 0.35
N TYR A 142 -12.07 7.38 -0.16
CA TYR A 142 -12.63 6.29 0.65
C TYR A 142 -11.55 5.31 1.13
N VAL A 143 -10.65 4.89 0.24
CA VAL A 143 -9.55 3.96 0.59
C VAL A 143 -8.61 4.57 1.62
N MET A 144 -8.26 5.86 1.47
CA MET A 144 -7.40 6.55 2.44
C MET A 144 -8.13 6.84 3.75
N GLY A 145 -9.40 7.23 3.70
CA GLY A 145 -10.22 7.48 4.89
C GLY A 145 -10.43 6.22 5.73
N LEU A 146 -10.85 5.13 5.11
CA LEU A 146 -10.99 3.82 5.77
C LEU A 146 -9.63 3.28 6.23
N GLY A 147 -8.58 3.46 5.43
CA GLY A 147 -7.22 3.09 5.82
C GLY A 147 -6.77 3.82 7.08
N ALA A 148 -7.00 5.13 7.18
CA ALA A 148 -6.69 5.91 8.38
C ALA A 148 -7.51 5.44 9.60
N LEU A 149 -8.79 5.12 9.40
CA LEU A 149 -9.64 4.56 10.44
C LEU A 149 -9.10 3.22 10.96
N PHE A 150 -8.69 2.31 10.08
CA PHE A 150 -8.09 1.04 10.46
C PHE A 150 -6.77 1.23 11.22
N PHE A 151 -5.96 2.22 10.85
CA PHE A 151 -4.74 2.56 11.57
C PHE A 151 -5.03 3.11 12.97
N LEU A 152 -6.02 3.99 13.11
CA LEU A 152 -6.43 4.51 14.41
C LEU A 152 -6.94 3.39 15.32
N LEU A 153 -7.80 2.51 14.79
CA LEU A 153 -8.29 1.36 15.54
C LEU A 153 -7.15 0.41 15.92
N GLY A 154 -6.25 0.10 14.99
CA GLY A 154 -5.08 -0.72 15.27
C GLY A 154 -4.16 -0.12 16.33
N GLY A 155 -3.95 1.20 16.31
CA GLY A 155 -3.16 1.92 17.31
C GLY A 155 -3.79 1.97 18.69
N LEU A 156 -5.12 1.88 18.79
CA LEU A 156 -5.83 1.79 20.08
C LEU A 156 -5.68 0.39 20.73
N PHE A 157 -5.48 -0.66 19.93
CA PHE A 157 -5.26 -2.02 20.41
C PHE A 157 -3.78 -2.32 20.71
N TYR A 158 -2.85 -1.53 20.19
CA TYR A 158 -1.44 -1.62 20.54
C TYR A 158 -1.19 -0.68 21.73
N ASP A 159 -0.63 -1.18 22.82
CA ASP A 159 -0.51 -0.56 24.14
C ASP A 159 0.31 0.76 24.18
N GLU A 160 0.83 1.21 23.06
CA GLU A 160 1.42 2.53 22.86
C GLU A 160 0.36 3.43 22.19
N GLY A 161 -0.45 4.09 23.01
CA GLY A 161 -1.46 5.04 22.53
C GLY A 161 -0.87 6.04 21.53
N VAL A 162 -1.70 6.52 20.59
CA VAL A 162 -1.33 7.55 19.60
C VAL A 162 -0.68 8.74 20.31
N ARG A 163 0.63 8.77 20.37
CA ARG A 163 1.38 9.93 20.88
C ARG A 163 1.38 10.98 19.80
N LEU A 164 0.57 12.01 19.99
CA LEU A 164 0.71 13.22 19.20
C LEU A 164 2.02 13.89 19.62
N GLU A 165 3.04 13.75 18.79
CA GLU A 165 4.27 14.54 18.94
C GLU A 165 3.93 16.01 18.74
N THR A 166 3.92 16.76 19.83
CA THR A 166 3.62 18.21 19.84
C THR A 166 4.83 19.08 19.50
N ASN A 167 6.00 18.48 19.28
CA ASN A 167 7.21 19.20 18.91
C ASN A 167 7.20 19.57 17.42
N VAL A 168 7.05 20.85 17.13
CA VAL A 168 7.05 21.40 15.76
C VAL A 168 8.35 21.06 14.99
N ILE A 169 9.47 20.85 15.71
CA ILE A 169 10.79 20.54 15.13
C ILE A 169 10.84 19.14 14.51
N THR A 170 10.00 18.20 14.95
CA THR A 170 9.91 16.84 14.39
C THR A 170 9.15 16.79 13.06
N TRP A 171 8.51 17.88 12.64
CA TRP A 171 7.71 17.97 11.41
C TRP A 171 8.40 18.77 10.29
N LEU A 172 9.58 19.33 10.56
CA LEU A 172 10.45 20.04 9.61
C LEU A 172 11.60 19.16 9.13
#